data_8c375bfcdf11580e979dea2b5c400ae2
#
_entry.id   8c375bfcdf11580e979dea2b5c400ae2
#
_cell.length_a   1.000
_cell.length_b   1.000
_cell.length_c   1.000
_cell.angle_alpha   90.00
_cell.angle_beta   90.00
_cell.angle_gamma   90.00
#
_symmetry.space_group_name_H-M   'P 1'
#
loop_
_entity.id
_entity.type
_entity.pdbx_description
1 polymer ?
#
loop_
_entity_poly.entity_id
_entity_poly.type
_entity_poly.pdbx_seq_one_letter_code
_entity_poly.pdbx_strand_id
1 'polypeptide(L)'
;MKNYIIDFDSTFIKVESLDELLEISEPGNKLKIDKVKNITNEGMEGKISFSESLSRRIKLLEATKDNIDKTVHKLRDKVSDSFVNNIDFLKENNDNIYIVSSGFHEIIDPIVLEYGILKKNIYANSFIFDKSQKIIGYDKNNPLSTSKGKVKILKMLGLKGITHIIGDGFTDFEIKKEGYANYFYLFTENIKRKSLIKNADFLLKSFDQFIHIVK
;
A
#
# COMPACT_ATOMS: atom_id res chain seq x y z
N MET A 1 17.44 -16.10 -7.39
CA MET A 1 17.03 -14.69 -7.28
C MET A 1 15.78 -14.65 -6.43
N LYS A 2 15.70 -13.75 -5.44
CA LYS A 2 14.54 -13.51 -4.58
C LYS A 2 13.97 -12.14 -4.92
N ASN A 3 12.64 -12.02 -5.02
CA ASN A 3 11.94 -10.75 -5.22
C ASN A 3 11.04 -10.49 -4.02
N TYR A 4 11.01 -9.27 -3.53
CA TYR A 4 10.28 -8.87 -2.34
C TYR A 4 9.24 -7.81 -2.71
N ILE A 5 7.99 -8.19 -2.69
CA ILE A 5 6.86 -7.30 -2.96
C ILE A 5 6.32 -6.83 -1.62
N ILE A 6 6.29 -5.54 -1.41
CA ILE A 6 5.87 -4.95 -0.14
C ILE A 6 4.70 -4.01 -0.41
N ASP A 7 3.62 -4.19 0.33
CA ASP A 7 2.51 -3.24 0.34
C ASP A 7 2.87 -1.99 1.14
N PHE A 8 2.15 -0.90 0.91
CA PHE A 8 2.43 0.38 1.57
C PHE A 8 1.52 0.64 2.78
N ASP A 9 0.21 0.79 2.55
CA ASP A 9 -0.75 1.13 3.59
C ASP A 9 -0.89 -0.01 4.60
N SER A 10 -0.95 0.31 5.89
CA SER A 10 -1.02 -0.66 7.00
C SER A 10 0.11 -1.71 7.04
N THR A 11 1.11 -1.60 6.14
CA THR A 11 2.28 -2.48 6.02
C THR A 11 3.57 -1.68 6.16
N PHE A 12 4.03 -0.98 5.10
CA PHE A 12 5.22 -0.13 5.17
C PHE A 12 4.99 1.06 6.11
N ILE A 13 3.80 1.63 6.10
CA ILE A 13 3.33 2.62 7.08
C ILE A 13 2.25 2.03 8.00
N LYS A 14 2.10 2.62 9.20
CA LYS A 14 1.21 2.15 10.28
C LYS A 14 -0.29 2.39 10.01
N VAL A 15 -0.62 3.17 8.99
CA VAL A 15 -1.97 3.72 8.77
C VAL A 15 -2.39 3.63 7.30
N GLU A 16 -3.64 4.02 7.00
CA GLU A 16 -4.16 4.15 5.63
C GLU A 16 -3.91 5.58 5.14
N SER A 17 -3.13 5.75 4.08
CA SER A 17 -2.68 7.06 3.59
C SER A 17 -3.82 7.96 3.09
N LEU A 18 -4.86 7.41 2.47
CA LEU A 18 -6.04 8.17 2.05
C LEU A 18 -6.89 8.64 3.23
N ASP A 19 -6.94 7.86 4.31
CA ASP A 19 -7.66 8.26 5.52
C ASP A 19 -6.96 9.45 6.21
N GLU A 20 -5.61 9.42 6.25
CA GLU A 20 -4.79 10.52 6.75
C GLU A 20 -4.93 11.79 5.88
N LEU A 21 -4.94 11.64 4.55
CA LEU A 21 -5.16 12.77 3.63
C LEU A 21 -6.53 13.41 3.86
N LEU A 22 -7.57 12.61 4.09
CA LEU A 22 -8.90 13.12 4.40
C LEU A 22 -8.91 13.91 5.72
N GLU A 23 -8.27 13.36 6.77
CA GLU A 23 -8.19 14.06 8.08
C GLU A 23 -7.48 15.40 7.98
N ILE A 24 -6.47 15.52 7.10
CA ILE A 24 -5.73 16.77 6.86
C ILE A 24 -6.54 17.74 5.99
N SER A 25 -7.27 17.25 4.98
CA SER A 25 -8.03 18.10 4.08
C SER A 25 -9.32 18.63 4.72
N GLU A 26 -9.90 17.88 5.67
CA GLU A 26 -11.16 18.22 6.34
C GLU A 26 -11.09 17.96 7.85
N PRO A 27 -10.28 18.73 8.56
CA PRO A 27 -10.07 18.52 9.99
C PRO A 27 -11.39 18.67 10.77
N GLY A 28 -11.69 17.67 11.59
CA GLY A 28 -12.89 17.66 12.44
C GLY A 28 -14.18 17.18 11.78
N ASN A 29 -14.19 16.84 10.50
CA ASN A 29 -15.36 16.24 9.84
C ASN A 29 -15.47 14.74 10.15
N LYS A 30 -15.78 14.41 11.42
CA LYS A 30 -15.86 13.02 11.91
C LYS A 30 -16.79 12.15 11.08
N LEU A 31 -17.95 12.65 10.67
CA LEU A 31 -18.91 11.87 9.87
C LEU A 31 -18.32 11.39 8.54
N LYS A 32 -17.57 12.27 7.86
CA LYS A 32 -16.95 11.94 6.59
C LYS A 32 -15.76 11.01 6.77
N ILE A 33 -14.95 11.25 7.80
CA ILE A 33 -13.81 10.41 8.18
C ILE A 33 -14.30 8.99 8.49
N ASP A 34 -15.30 8.83 9.36
CA ASP A 34 -15.85 7.51 9.71
C ASP A 34 -16.45 6.80 8.49
N LYS A 35 -17.12 7.54 7.59
CA LYS A 35 -17.64 6.98 6.34
C LYS A 35 -16.54 6.43 5.45
N VAL A 36 -15.43 7.16 5.29
CA VAL A 36 -14.29 6.71 4.48
C VAL A 36 -13.62 5.51 5.12
N LYS A 37 -13.37 5.52 6.44
CA LYS A 37 -12.81 4.37 7.18
C LYS A 37 -13.67 3.11 7.02
N ASN A 38 -14.99 3.25 7.05
CA ASN A 38 -15.90 2.12 6.82
C ASN A 38 -15.77 1.57 5.40
N ILE A 39 -15.72 2.44 4.37
CA ILE A 39 -15.54 2.03 2.97
C ILE A 39 -14.17 1.33 2.78
N THR A 40 -13.10 1.84 3.42
CA THR A 40 -11.78 1.22 3.42
C THR A 40 -11.86 -0.21 4.00
N ASN A 41 -12.46 -0.36 5.17
CA ASN A 41 -12.59 -1.67 5.82
C ASN A 41 -13.43 -2.66 4.99
N GLU A 42 -14.55 -2.21 4.40
CA GLU A 42 -15.37 -3.05 3.51
C GLU A 42 -14.57 -3.56 2.31
N GLY A 43 -13.75 -2.70 1.71
CA GLY A 43 -12.87 -3.09 0.60
C GLY A 43 -11.78 -4.08 1.03
N MET A 44 -11.12 -3.82 2.17
CA MET A 44 -10.07 -4.68 2.70
C MET A 44 -10.58 -6.05 3.18
N GLU A 45 -11.83 -6.13 3.61
CA GLU A 45 -12.50 -7.38 3.96
C GLU A 45 -13.11 -8.11 2.75
N GLY A 46 -13.06 -7.51 1.55
CA GLY A 46 -13.63 -8.08 0.33
C GLY A 46 -15.15 -8.03 0.25
N LYS A 47 -15.82 -7.22 1.06
CA LYS A 47 -17.28 -7.01 1.05
C LYS A 47 -17.74 -6.22 -0.18
N ILE A 48 -16.93 -5.29 -0.62
CA ILE A 48 -17.07 -4.55 -1.87
C ILE A 48 -15.81 -4.71 -2.71
N SER A 49 -15.90 -4.50 -4.03
CA SER A 49 -14.71 -4.55 -4.87
C SER A 49 -13.74 -3.42 -4.55
N PHE A 50 -12.44 -3.65 -4.75
CA PHE A 50 -11.43 -2.62 -4.55
C PHE A 50 -11.72 -1.36 -5.38
N SER A 51 -12.07 -1.52 -6.66
CA SER A 51 -12.38 -0.38 -7.55
C SER A 51 -13.58 0.43 -7.08
N GLU A 52 -14.58 -0.22 -6.50
CA GLU A 52 -15.73 0.45 -5.90
C GLU A 52 -15.33 1.22 -4.64
N SER A 53 -14.56 0.58 -3.74
CA SER A 53 -14.03 1.23 -2.54
C SER A 53 -13.21 2.46 -2.90
N LEU A 54 -12.26 2.35 -3.83
CA LEU A 54 -11.43 3.47 -4.27
C LEU A 54 -12.28 4.61 -4.85
N SER A 55 -13.21 4.28 -5.77
CA SER A 55 -14.08 5.28 -6.39
C SER A 55 -14.94 6.04 -5.37
N ARG A 56 -15.52 5.33 -4.39
CA ARG A 56 -16.33 5.94 -3.32
C ARG A 56 -15.48 6.86 -2.43
N ARG A 57 -14.27 6.46 -2.06
CA ARG A 57 -13.35 7.25 -1.23
C ARG A 57 -12.89 8.52 -1.94
N ILE A 58 -12.45 8.42 -3.20
CA ILE A 58 -12.01 9.58 -3.97
C ILE A 58 -13.14 10.60 -4.20
N LYS A 59 -14.39 10.15 -4.40
CA LYS A 59 -15.55 11.06 -4.52
C LYS A 59 -15.83 11.86 -3.23
N LEU A 60 -15.40 11.34 -2.09
CA LEU A 60 -15.54 12.03 -0.80
C LEU A 60 -14.33 12.92 -0.48
N LEU A 61 -13.23 12.79 -1.21
CA LEU A 61 -11.99 13.50 -0.94
C LEU A 61 -12.02 14.90 -1.57
N GLU A 62 -11.87 15.91 -0.73
CA GLU A 62 -11.71 17.32 -1.13
C GLU A 62 -10.32 17.81 -0.73
N ALA A 63 -9.29 17.37 -1.44
CA ALA A 63 -7.91 17.65 -1.10
C ALA A 63 -7.16 18.33 -2.25
N THR A 64 -6.13 19.05 -1.88
CA THR A 64 -5.20 19.75 -2.79
C THR A 64 -3.80 19.14 -2.69
N LYS A 65 -2.91 19.58 -3.57
CA LYS A 65 -1.50 19.20 -3.51
C LYS A 65 -0.84 19.59 -2.17
N ASP A 66 -1.18 20.76 -1.62
CA ASP A 66 -0.71 21.18 -0.30
C ASP A 66 -1.16 20.23 0.82
N ASN A 67 -2.40 19.70 0.73
CA ASN A 67 -2.83 18.66 1.68
C ASN A 67 -2.02 17.37 1.53
N ILE A 68 -1.64 16.98 0.30
CA ILE A 68 -0.76 15.82 0.06
C ILE A 68 0.60 16.07 0.70
N ASP A 69 1.23 17.23 0.49
CA ASP A 69 2.54 17.56 1.05
C ASP A 69 2.52 17.51 2.59
N LYS A 70 1.46 18.02 3.22
CA LYS A 70 1.23 17.91 4.67
C LYS A 70 1.04 16.44 5.11
N THR A 71 0.33 15.66 4.32
CA THR A 71 0.11 14.23 4.59
C THR A 71 1.44 13.47 4.53
N VAL A 72 2.25 13.68 3.50
CA VAL A 72 3.57 13.08 3.36
C VAL A 72 4.44 13.42 4.57
N HIS A 73 4.45 14.69 4.99
CA HIS A 73 5.21 15.12 6.17
C HIS A 73 4.78 14.36 7.44
N LYS A 74 3.48 14.24 7.68
CA LYS A 74 2.93 13.48 8.82
C LYS A 74 3.23 11.98 8.72
N LEU A 75 3.17 11.40 7.53
CA LEU A 75 3.36 9.96 7.30
C LEU A 75 4.81 9.50 7.45
N ARG A 76 5.81 10.37 7.33
CA ARG A 76 7.22 10.05 7.61
C ARG A 76 7.41 9.50 9.03
N ASP A 77 6.68 10.04 10.00
CA ASP A 77 6.69 9.57 11.39
C ASP A 77 5.81 8.32 11.61
N LYS A 78 5.13 7.87 10.56
CA LYS A 78 4.23 6.71 10.59
C LYS A 78 4.77 5.48 9.87
N VAL A 79 6.03 5.48 9.43
CA VAL A 79 6.66 4.28 8.91
C VAL A 79 6.71 3.23 10.03
N SER A 80 6.45 1.98 9.70
CA SER A 80 6.45 0.88 10.66
C SER A 80 7.83 0.71 11.29
N ASP A 81 7.88 0.57 12.60
CA ASP A 81 9.15 0.59 13.35
C ASP A 81 10.14 -0.45 12.87
N SER A 82 9.64 -1.63 12.50
CA SER A 82 10.51 -2.69 11.99
C SER A 82 11.10 -2.40 10.61
N PHE A 83 10.47 -1.59 9.77
CA PHE A 83 11.08 -1.12 8.51
C PHE A 83 12.12 -0.04 8.77
N VAL A 84 11.86 0.89 9.70
CA VAL A 84 12.85 1.92 10.12
C VAL A 84 14.12 1.25 10.62
N ASN A 85 13.99 0.24 11.50
CA ASN A 85 15.11 -0.47 12.10
C ASN A 85 15.90 -1.33 11.12
N ASN A 86 15.35 -1.64 9.95
CA ASN A 86 15.96 -2.51 8.94
C ASN A 86 16.20 -1.80 7.60
N ILE A 87 16.47 -0.50 7.64
CA ILE A 87 16.73 0.31 6.44
C ILE A 87 17.91 -0.23 5.60
N ASP A 88 18.92 -0.81 6.24
CA ASP A 88 20.08 -1.37 5.55
C ASP A 88 19.68 -2.55 4.66
N PHE A 89 18.81 -3.46 5.16
CA PHE A 89 18.28 -4.55 4.34
C PHE A 89 17.54 -4.01 3.10
N LEU A 90 16.76 -2.94 3.27
CA LEU A 90 16.04 -2.33 2.15
C LEU A 90 16.99 -1.78 1.10
N LYS A 91 18.05 -1.08 1.52
CA LYS A 91 19.07 -0.52 0.63
C LYS A 91 19.91 -1.57 -0.07
N GLU A 92 20.32 -2.63 0.65
CA GLU A 92 21.12 -3.72 0.11
C GLU A 92 20.37 -4.58 -0.91
N ASN A 93 19.03 -4.64 -0.80
CA ASN A 93 18.17 -5.46 -1.68
C ASN A 93 17.30 -4.62 -2.63
N ASN A 94 17.60 -3.34 -2.82
CA ASN A 94 16.72 -2.38 -3.49
C ASN A 94 16.41 -2.72 -4.96
N ASP A 95 17.30 -3.44 -5.66
CA ASP A 95 17.03 -3.92 -7.01
C ASP A 95 15.94 -5.00 -7.07
N ASN A 96 15.70 -5.69 -5.96
CA ASN A 96 14.76 -6.80 -5.86
C ASN A 96 13.55 -6.48 -4.96
N ILE A 97 13.49 -5.29 -4.38
CA ILE A 97 12.35 -4.81 -3.59
C ILE A 97 11.45 -3.97 -4.49
N TYR A 98 10.17 -4.27 -4.44
CA TYR A 98 9.11 -3.60 -5.19
C TYR A 98 8.03 -3.14 -4.20
N ILE A 99 7.67 -1.86 -4.25
CA ILE A 99 6.46 -1.37 -3.59
C ILE A 99 5.31 -1.50 -4.58
N VAL A 100 4.30 -2.30 -4.23
CA VAL A 100 3.10 -2.51 -5.06
C VAL A 100 1.88 -2.19 -4.22
N SER A 101 1.37 -0.99 -4.38
CA SER A 101 0.28 -0.45 -3.56
C SER A 101 -0.86 0.07 -4.41
N SER A 102 -2.06 -0.01 -3.87
CA SER A 102 -3.23 0.65 -4.43
C SER A 102 -3.39 2.11 -3.96
N GLY A 103 -2.43 2.61 -3.18
CA GLY A 103 -2.28 4.03 -2.85
C GLY A 103 -1.78 4.86 -4.03
N PHE A 104 -1.22 6.05 -3.76
CA PHE A 104 -0.90 7.04 -4.77
C PHE A 104 0.57 7.44 -4.76
N HIS A 105 1.18 7.55 -5.94
CA HIS A 105 2.58 7.96 -6.13
C HIS A 105 2.92 9.25 -5.40
N GLU A 106 2.02 10.22 -5.40
CA GLU A 106 2.23 11.54 -4.80
C GLU A 106 2.42 11.47 -3.28
N ILE A 107 1.97 10.38 -2.64
CA ILE A 107 2.16 10.12 -1.21
C ILE A 107 3.27 9.10 -0.98
N ILE A 108 3.29 8.02 -1.76
CA ILE A 108 4.17 6.87 -1.55
C ILE A 108 5.62 7.19 -1.89
N ASP A 109 5.86 7.75 -3.10
CA ASP A 109 7.21 7.97 -3.61
C ASP A 109 8.08 8.79 -2.66
N PRO A 110 7.62 9.97 -2.12
CA PRO A 110 8.45 10.78 -1.24
C PRO A 110 8.88 10.07 0.04
N ILE A 111 8.12 9.06 0.48
CA ILE A 111 8.40 8.31 1.71
C ILE A 111 9.36 7.17 1.41
N VAL A 112 9.03 6.29 0.47
CA VAL A 112 9.80 5.05 0.27
C VAL A 112 11.17 5.29 -0.37
N LEU A 113 11.34 6.38 -1.13
CA LEU A 113 12.63 6.78 -1.69
C LEU A 113 13.67 7.10 -0.60
N GLU A 114 13.24 7.62 0.56
CA GLU A 114 14.12 7.87 1.71
C GLU A 114 14.69 6.58 2.32
N TYR A 115 14.00 5.46 2.11
CA TYR A 115 14.43 4.13 2.53
C TYR A 115 15.24 3.37 1.48
N GLY A 116 15.63 4.05 0.40
CA GLY A 116 16.47 3.49 -0.66
C GLY A 116 15.73 2.67 -1.71
N ILE A 117 14.40 2.63 -1.68
CA ILE A 117 13.60 1.97 -2.73
C ILE A 117 13.78 2.72 -4.05
N LEU A 118 14.05 1.98 -5.12
CA LEU A 118 14.27 2.58 -6.43
C LEU A 118 12.94 3.01 -7.06
N LYS A 119 12.90 4.21 -7.64
CA LYS A 119 11.68 4.74 -8.27
C LYS A 119 11.09 3.80 -9.34
N LYS A 120 11.93 3.11 -10.12
CA LYS A 120 11.53 2.12 -11.12
C LYS A 120 10.77 0.92 -10.54
N ASN A 121 10.90 0.69 -9.23
CA ASN A 121 10.32 -0.42 -8.49
C ASN A 121 9.08 -0.01 -7.66
N ILE A 122 8.56 1.20 -7.85
CA ILE A 122 7.36 1.70 -7.16
C ILE A 122 6.19 1.67 -8.14
N TYR A 123 5.15 0.94 -7.77
CA TYR A 123 3.90 0.79 -8.53
C TYR A 123 2.74 1.24 -7.65
N ALA A 124 2.10 2.33 -8.06
CA ALA A 124 1.00 2.96 -7.35
C ALA A 124 0.02 3.62 -8.34
N ASN A 125 -1.11 4.09 -7.87
CA ASN A 125 -2.01 4.94 -8.65
C ASN A 125 -1.45 6.37 -8.75
N SER A 126 -2.09 7.22 -9.55
CA SER A 126 -1.78 8.65 -9.65
C SER A 126 -3.05 9.47 -9.57
N PHE A 127 -3.01 10.58 -8.84
CA PHE A 127 -4.08 11.56 -8.82
C PHE A 127 -4.17 12.34 -10.13
N ILE A 128 -5.35 12.86 -10.41
CA ILE A 128 -5.59 13.86 -11.46
C ILE A 128 -5.95 15.16 -10.76
N PHE A 129 -5.27 16.26 -11.16
CA PHE A 129 -5.43 17.57 -10.58
C PHE A 129 -6.07 18.53 -11.59
N ASP A 130 -6.84 19.48 -11.09
CA ASP A 130 -7.27 20.65 -11.85
C ASP A 130 -6.20 21.76 -11.85
N LYS A 131 -6.52 22.88 -12.52
CA LYS A 131 -5.62 24.04 -12.59
C LYS A 131 -5.32 24.68 -11.22
N SER A 132 -6.20 24.50 -10.24
CA SER A 132 -6.05 24.98 -8.87
C SER A 132 -5.31 23.99 -7.96
N GLN A 133 -4.76 22.92 -8.52
CA GLN A 133 -4.07 21.83 -7.80
C GLN A 133 -5.01 21.06 -6.85
N LYS A 134 -6.32 21.08 -7.11
CA LYS A 134 -7.30 20.25 -6.40
C LYS A 134 -7.38 18.87 -7.05
N ILE A 135 -7.47 17.82 -6.24
CA ILE A 135 -7.71 16.46 -6.72
C ILE A 135 -9.12 16.38 -7.30
N ILE A 136 -9.23 16.00 -8.58
CA ILE A 136 -10.50 15.81 -9.29
C ILE A 136 -10.77 14.35 -9.66
N GLY A 137 -9.80 13.47 -9.40
CA GLY A 137 -9.91 12.05 -9.71
C GLY A 137 -8.57 11.34 -9.66
N TYR A 138 -8.50 10.21 -10.34
CA TYR A 138 -7.30 9.38 -10.47
C TYR A 138 -7.24 8.73 -11.85
N ASP A 139 -6.05 8.27 -12.25
CA ASP A 139 -5.87 7.57 -13.53
C ASP A 139 -6.58 6.20 -13.51
N LYS A 140 -7.69 6.12 -14.23
CA LYS A 140 -8.49 4.89 -14.36
C LYS A 140 -7.87 3.86 -15.29
N ASN A 141 -6.87 4.24 -16.08
CA ASN A 141 -6.14 3.31 -16.96
C ASN A 141 -5.05 2.54 -16.20
N ASN A 142 -4.67 3.02 -15.00
CA ASN A 142 -3.71 2.32 -14.17
C ASN A 142 -4.31 0.98 -13.68
N PRO A 143 -3.64 -0.17 -13.88
CA PRO A 143 -4.12 -1.45 -13.42
C PRO A 143 -4.48 -1.47 -11.92
N LEU A 144 -3.73 -0.74 -11.08
CA LEU A 144 -3.93 -0.66 -9.63
C LEU A 144 -5.22 0.04 -9.22
N SER A 145 -5.86 0.78 -10.12
CA SER A 145 -7.19 1.37 -9.89
C SER A 145 -8.34 0.37 -10.08
N THR A 146 -8.04 -0.83 -10.54
CA THR A 146 -9.03 -1.85 -10.93
C THR A 146 -8.96 -3.09 -10.03
N SER A 147 -9.99 -3.93 -10.08
CA SER A 147 -9.99 -5.23 -9.40
C SER A 147 -8.80 -6.09 -9.87
N LYS A 148 -8.18 -6.80 -8.93
CA LYS A 148 -6.94 -7.58 -9.15
C LYS A 148 -5.77 -6.73 -9.65
N GLY A 149 -5.73 -5.45 -9.31
CA GLY A 149 -4.72 -4.52 -9.80
C GLY A 149 -3.29 -4.96 -9.48
N LYS A 150 -3.02 -5.37 -8.24
CA LYS A 150 -1.70 -5.89 -7.82
C LYS A 150 -1.31 -7.15 -8.62
N VAL A 151 -2.24 -8.06 -8.87
CA VAL A 151 -2.01 -9.25 -9.71
C VAL A 151 -1.62 -8.86 -11.13
N LYS A 152 -2.30 -7.87 -11.71
CA LYS A 152 -1.98 -7.37 -13.07
C LYS A 152 -0.57 -6.80 -13.13
N ILE A 153 -0.14 -6.04 -12.12
CA ILE A 153 1.24 -5.53 -12.02
C ILE A 153 2.24 -6.67 -11.96
N LEU A 154 2.04 -7.68 -11.10
CA LEU A 154 2.96 -8.80 -10.98
C LEU A 154 3.06 -9.61 -12.30
N LYS A 155 1.93 -9.76 -13.00
CA LYS A 155 1.91 -10.38 -14.33
C LYS A 155 2.74 -9.59 -15.34
N MET A 156 2.62 -8.25 -15.34
CA MET A 156 3.38 -7.37 -16.23
C MET A 156 4.89 -7.41 -15.94
N LEU A 157 5.25 -7.47 -14.65
CA LEU A 157 6.66 -7.56 -14.22
C LEU A 157 7.34 -8.84 -14.66
N GLY A 158 6.62 -9.96 -14.75
CA GLY A 158 7.15 -11.25 -15.19
C GLY A 158 8.38 -11.70 -14.40
N LEU A 159 8.39 -11.45 -13.09
CA LEU A 159 9.54 -11.69 -12.20
C LEU A 159 9.99 -13.14 -12.24
N LYS A 160 11.31 -13.36 -12.29
CA LYS A 160 11.91 -14.68 -12.23
C LYS A 160 12.43 -14.99 -10.83
N GLY A 161 12.44 -16.29 -10.47
CA GLY A 161 12.90 -16.76 -9.16
C GLY A 161 11.78 -16.81 -8.12
N ILE A 162 12.14 -16.73 -6.85
CA ILE A 162 11.21 -16.83 -5.73
C ILE A 162 10.66 -15.45 -5.40
N THR A 163 9.34 -15.30 -5.42
CA THR A 163 8.64 -14.06 -5.11
C THR A 163 7.95 -14.16 -3.75
N HIS A 164 8.30 -13.25 -2.86
CA HIS A 164 7.74 -13.09 -1.52
C HIS A 164 6.83 -11.86 -1.53
N ILE A 165 5.58 -11.99 -1.05
CA ILE A 165 4.67 -10.86 -0.87
C ILE A 165 4.43 -10.61 0.61
N ILE A 166 4.64 -9.36 1.05
CA ILE A 166 4.44 -8.88 2.41
C ILE A 166 3.31 -7.86 2.36
N GLY A 167 2.22 -8.10 3.06
CA GLY A 167 1.08 -7.20 3.11
C GLY A 167 0.09 -7.59 4.18
N ASP A 168 -0.86 -6.71 4.46
CA ASP A 168 -1.89 -6.90 5.48
C ASP A 168 -3.24 -7.34 4.89
N GLY A 169 -3.44 -7.18 3.58
CA GLY A 169 -4.74 -7.18 2.93
C GLY A 169 -5.05 -8.37 2.02
N PHE A 170 -6.32 -8.47 1.63
CA PHE A 170 -6.79 -9.48 0.69
C PHE A 170 -6.13 -9.34 -0.69
N THR A 171 -5.86 -8.11 -1.13
CA THR A 171 -5.25 -7.84 -2.44
C THR A 171 -3.81 -8.36 -2.54
N ASP A 172 -3.11 -8.51 -1.40
CA ASP A 172 -1.78 -9.09 -1.32
C ASP A 172 -1.86 -10.62 -1.40
N PHE A 173 -2.75 -11.21 -0.61
CA PHE A 173 -3.04 -12.64 -0.70
C PHE A 173 -3.47 -13.05 -2.13
N GLU A 174 -4.25 -12.21 -2.80
CA GLU A 174 -4.73 -12.47 -4.16
C GLU A 174 -3.59 -12.67 -5.16
N ILE A 175 -2.45 -11.99 -5.00
CA ILE A 175 -1.25 -12.19 -5.82
C ILE A 175 -0.76 -13.66 -5.72
N LYS A 176 -0.67 -14.19 -4.50
CA LYS A 176 -0.28 -15.58 -4.29
C LYS A 176 -1.34 -16.55 -4.81
N LYS A 177 -2.60 -16.29 -4.51
CA LYS A 177 -3.73 -17.10 -4.96
C LYS A 177 -3.76 -17.28 -6.48
N GLU A 178 -3.39 -16.24 -7.23
CA GLU A 178 -3.31 -16.25 -8.69
C GLU A 178 -1.96 -16.77 -9.23
N GLY A 179 -1.05 -17.24 -8.36
CA GLY A 179 0.20 -17.90 -8.74
C GLY A 179 1.37 -16.98 -9.08
N TYR A 180 1.29 -15.69 -8.75
CA TYR A 180 2.36 -14.70 -9.03
C TYR A 180 3.31 -14.48 -7.85
N ALA A 181 3.08 -15.11 -6.71
CA ALA A 181 4.02 -15.18 -5.60
C ALA A 181 4.12 -16.59 -5.05
N ASN A 182 5.31 -16.96 -4.56
CA ASN A 182 5.56 -18.26 -3.93
C ASN A 182 5.05 -18.27 -2.49
N TYR A 183 5.23 -17.15 -1.77
CA TYR A 183 4.87 -17.03 -0.37
C TYR A 183 4.13 -15.74 -0.09
N PHE A 184 3.09 -15.83 0.73
CA PHE A 184 2.38 -14.69 1.30
C PHE A 184 2.64 -14.60 2.79
N TYR A 185 3.20 -13.48 3.20
CA TYR A 185 3.51 -13.11 4.57
C TYR A 185 2.46 -12.09 5.03
N LEU A 186 1.54 -12.51 5.89
CA LEU A 186 0.57 -11.59 6.48
C LEU A 186 1.26 -10.75 7.55
N PHE A 187 1.44 -9.46 7.24
CA PHE A 187 2.06 -8.50 8.15
C PHE A 187 1.04 -8.06 9.20
N THR A 188 1.38 -8.21 10.48
CA THR A 188 0.46 -8.01 11.61
C THR A 188 1.00 -7.05 12.66
N GLU A 189 2.08 -6.33 12.38
CA GLU A 189 2.64 -5.31 13.28
C GLU A 189 1.64 -4.18 13.51
N ASN A 190 0.98 -3.71 12.44
CA ASN A 190 0.09 -2.56 12.48
C ASN A 190 -1.38 -2.95 12.62
N ILE A 191 -1.80 -3.97 11.89
CA ILE A 191 -3.18 -4.45 11.90
C ILE A 191 -3.25 -5.97 11.76
N LYS A 192 -4.19 -6.61 12.44
CA LYS A 192 -4.39 -8.06 12.36
C LYS A 192 -5.74 -8.39 11.74
N ARG A 193 -5.75 -8.74 10.45
CA ARG A 193 -6.96 -9.18 9.74
C ARG A 193 -7.18 -10.69 9.93
N LYS A 194 -8.04 -11.01 10.90
CA LYS A 194 -8.31 -12.41 11.31
C LYS A 194 -8.76 -13.30 10.15
N SER A 195 -9.51 -12.76 9.19
CA SER A 195 -10.00 -13.50 8.00
C SER A 195 -8.88 -14.02 7.10
N LEU A 196 -7.69 -13.41 7.12
CA LEU A 196 -6.56 -13.77 6.27
C LEU A 196 -5.57 -14.74 6.91
N ILE A 197 -5.66 -14.97 8.23
CA ILE A 197 -4.71 -15.84 8.95
C ILE A 197 -4.59 -17.23 8.31
N LYS A 198 -5.71 -17.80 7.87
CA LYS A 198 -5.75 -19.14 7.25
C LYS A 198 -5.15 -19.18 5.84
N ASN A 199 -4.96 -18.05 5.22
CA ASN A 199 -4.47 -17.90 3.85
C ASN A 199 -2.97 -17.59 3.79
N ALA A 200 -2.39 -17.16 4.89
CA ALA A 200 -0.97 -16.80 4.97
C ALA A 200 -0.09 -18.05 5.14
N ASP A 201 1.07 -18.04 4.47
CA ASP A 201 2.12 -19.04 4.75
C ASP A 201 2.83 -18.71 6.06
N PHE A 202 3.00 -17.42 6.35
CA PHE A 202 3.64 -16.93 7.56
C PHE A 202 2.88 -15.72 8.12
N LEU A 203 2.84 -15.64 9.47
CA LEU A 203 2.37 -14.46 10.18
C LEU A 203 3.58 -13.70 10.69
N LEU A 204 3.72 -12.45 10.26
CA LEU A 204 4.82 -11.58 10.66
C LEU A 204 4.31 -10.54 11.67
N LYS A 205 4.97 -10.45 12.81
CA LYS A 205 4.75 -9.39 13.80
C LYS A 205 5.73 -8.22 13.60
N SER A 206 6.75 -8.40 12.75
CA SER A 206 7.72 -7.38 12.38
C SER A 206 8.45 -7.77 11.10
N PHE A 207 9.08 -6.80 10.46
CA PHE A 207 9.91 -7.04 9.28
C PHE A 207 11.20 -7.80 9.63
N ASP A 208 11.68 -7.72 10.87
CA ASP A 208 12.82 -8.54 11.35
C ASP A 208 12.54 -10.03 11.18
N GLN A 209 11.32 -10.49 11.52
CA GLN A 209 10.94 -11.89 11.35
C GLN A 209 11.00 -12.32 9.88
N PHE A 210 10.57 -11.44 8.96
CA PHE A 210 10.69 -11.70 7.53
C PHE A 210 12.16 -11.90 7.12
N ILE A 211 13.02 -10.97 7.52
CA ILE A 211 14.46 -11.01 7.20
C ILE A 211 15.08 -12.31 7.71
N HIS A 212 14.70 -12.74 8.91
CA HIS A 212 15.21 -14.01 9.49
C HIS A 212 14.77 -15.23 8.69
N ILE A 213 13.55 -15.23 8.13
CA ILE A 213 13.04 -16.36 7.33
C ILE A 213 13.71 -16.42 5.94
N VAL A 214 14.06 -15.28 5.35
CA VAL A 214 14.57 -15.23 3.97
C VAL A 214 16.09 -15.22 3.85
N LYS A 215 16.81 -15.01 4.95
CA LYS A 215 18.27 -15.20 5.00
C LYS A 215 18.62 -16.67 4.96
#